data_1b7bed336c949b28109afb1f5219676e
#
_entry.id   1b7bed336c949b28109afb1f5219676e
#
_cell.length_a   1.000
_cell.length_b   1.000
_cell.length_c   1.000
_cell.angle_alpha   90.00
_cell.angle_beta   90.00
_cell.angle_gamma   90.00
#
_symmetry.space_group_name_H-M   'P 1'
#
loop_
_entity.id
_entity.type
_entity.pdbx_description
1 polymer ?
#
loop_
_entity_poly.entity_id
_entity_poly.type
_entity_poly.pdbx_seq_one_letter_code
_entity_poly.pdbx_strand_id
1 'polypeptide(L)'
;MSFSKNILTLSILAIASSTTFAEEETKVQQLATIEIKAHPLERNAADFAVADHVVEQKELTEKSVTLGDALAGEMGIHTNQFGAGSSRPVIRGQDGARVKVLQNASENIDVSTLSPDHAVTVDPLLAKKIEVIQGPSTLLYGAGTVGGLVNVTDSKIPTQMPENGYEGNVGLRYNTGSDEKLASAGVTVGLGDQVALRLEGLKREANDYIAPDYFHEGEKERRVDNTFAKGQTINVGLSWIYDRGFTGISYSNRQDQYGLPGHSHEYESCHLHGLSLHCGDHDPTDGHDHDHEEHAHDAGPWIDLKSERYDVRTELDNPFAGFKKLRAQASYTDYQHDEIEEETIATRFKNKGYDGRLELVHN
;
A
#
# COMPACT_ATOMS: atom_id res chain seq x y z
N MET A 1 28.30 52.84 -2.74
CA MET A 1 27.84 52.10 -1.55
C MET A 1 27.93 50.58 -1.86
N SER A 2 29.06 50.00 -1.47
CA SER A 2 29.38 48.58 -1.73
C SER A 2 29.64 47.93 -0.36
N PHE A 3 28.61 47.38 0.23
CA PHE A 3 28.74 46.57 1.45
C PHE A 3 27.62 45.50 1.39
N SER A 4 27.93 44.28 1.01
CA SER A 4 27.17 43.07 1.49
C SER A 4 27.60 41.75 0.87
N LYS A 5 28.62 41.67 0.00
CA LYS A 5 29.03 40.41 -0.60
C LYS A 5 30.07 39.57 0.23
N ASN A 6 30.75 40.25 1.19
CA ASN A 6 31.83 39.59 1.94
C ASN A 6 31.37 38.92 3.24
N ILE A 7 30.16 39.18 3.73
CA ILE A 7 29.66 38.54 4.98
C ILE A 7 29.13 37.12 4.72
N LEU A 8 28.58 36.87 3.53
CA LEU A 8 28.05 35.55 3.19
C LEU A 8 29.15 34.50 2.96
N THR A 9 30.31 34.95 2.41
CA THR A 9 31.48 34.09 2.14
C THR A 9 32.21 33.71 3.42
N LEU A 10 32.19 34.54 4.45
CA LEU A 10 32.85 34.26 5.72
C LEU A 10 32.02 33.30 6.60
N SER A 11 30.70 33.31 6.49
CA SER A 11 29.81 32.41 7.21
C SER A 11 29.86 30.97 6.71
N ILE A 12 30.13 30.75 5.42
CA ILE A 12 30.27 29.41 4.83
C ILE A 12 31.63 28.77 5.16
N LEU A 13 32.70 29.59 5.33
CA LEU A 13 34.01 29.08 5.68
C LEU A 13 34.13 28.69 7.17
N ALA A 14 33.31 29.28 8.06
CA ALA A 14 33.32 28.98 9.49
C ALA A 14 32.59 27.66 9.82
N ILE A 15 31.73 27.15 8.94
CA ILE A 15 31.02 25.87 9.14
C ILE A 15 31.87 24.67 8.65
N ALA A 16 32.86 24.92 7.78
CA ALA A 16 33.70 23.86 7.20
C ALA A 16 34.90 23.44 8.10
N SER A 17 35.14 24.10 9.23
CA SER A 17 36.37 23.87 10.05
C SER A 17 36.14 23.19 11.39
N SER A 18 34.96 22.58 11.65
CA SER A 18 34.70 21.85 12.90
C SER A 18 34.40 20.36 12.71
N THR A 19 35.10 19.67 11.81
CA THR A 19 35.12 18.21 11.82
C THR A 19 36.32 17.72 12.62
N THR A 20 36.24 17.78 13.93
CA THR A 20 37.06 16.93 14.80
C THR A 20 36.42 15.53 14.77
N PHE A 21 37.10 14.59 14.15
CA PHE A 21 36.78 13.17 14.26
C PHE A 21 37.05 12.75 15.73
N ALA A 22 35.97 12.65 16.50
CA ALA A 22 35.97 11.80 17.69
C ALA A 22 35.54 10.42 17.19
N GLU A 23 36.53 9.51 17.13
CA GLU A 23 36.28 8.09 16.91
C GLU A 23 35.74 7.53 18.23
N GLU A 24 34.44 7.66 18.41
CA GLU A 24 33.71 7.02 19.49
C GLU A 24 33.24 5.67 18.95
N GLU A 25 33.84 4.58 19.48
CA GLU A 25 33.34 3.23 19.25
C GLU A 25 31.86 3.19 19.65
N THR A 26 30.99 3.42 18.70
CA THR A 26 29.55 3.15 18.86
C THR A 26 29.41 1.64 19.00
N LYS A 27 29.29 1.17 20.24
CA LYS A 27 28.68 -0.13 20.50
C LYS A 27 27.29 -0.06 19.87
N VAL A 28 27.15 -0.63 18.68
CA VAL A 28 25.86 -0.90 18.06
C VAL A 28 25.16 -1.86 19.02
N GLN A 29 24.34 -1.29 19.89
CA GLN A 29 23.42 -2.07 20.69
C GLN A 29 22.39 -2.60 19.69
N GLN A 30 22.54 -3.85 19.29
CA GLN A 30 21.50 -4.54 18.53
C GLN A 30 20.25 -4.56 19.40
N LEU A 31 19.35 -3.62 19.14
CA LEU A 31 18.02 -3.66 19.70
C LEU A 31 17.40 -4.96 19.24
N ALA A 32 16.89 -5.74 20.19
CA ALA A 32 16.15 -6.95 19.88
C ALA A 32 15.01 -6.56 18.96
N THR A 33 15.04 -7.08 17.74
CA THR A 33 13.94 -6.93 16.79
C THR A 33 12.70 -7.45 17.47
N ILE A 34 11.72 -6.58 17.77
CA ILE A 34 10.40 -7.01 18.23
C ILE A 34 9.72 -7.60 17.00
N GLU A 35 9.97 -8.87 16.79
CA GLU A 35 9.34 -9.66 15.77
C GLU A 35 7.87 -9.84 16.16
N ILE A 36 6.98 -9.00 15.63
CA ILE A 36 5.56 -9.30 15.66
C ILE A 36 5.38 -10.41 14.63
N LYS A 37 5.53 -11.66 15.07
CA LYS A 37 5.27 -12.80 14.20
C LYS A 37 3.77 -12.89 14.01
N ALA A 38 3.30 -12.75 12.80
CA ALA A 38 1.94 -13.13 12.43
C ALA A 38 1.70 -14.64 12.62
N HIS A 39 2.73 -15.39 12.96
CA HIS A 39 2.66 -16.81 13.21
C HIS A 39 2.15 -17.08 14.63
N PRO A 40 0.92 -17.62 14.81
CA PRO A 40 0.28 -17.75 16.12
C PRO A 40 0.89 -18.83 17.01
N LEU A 41 1.80 -19.67 16.52
CA LEU A 41 2.35 -20.79 17.26
C LEU A 41 3.74 -20.55 17.85
N GLU A 42 4.29 -19.33 17.84
CA GLU A 42 5.64 -18.99 18.38
C GLU A 42 6.76 -20.01 18.06
N ARG A 43 6.55 -20.87 17.08
CA ARG A 43 7.56 -21.81 16.62
C ARG A 43 8.52 -21.07 15.70
N ASN A 44 9.81 -21.39 15.77
CA ASN A 44 10.80 -20.84 14.87
C ASN A 44 10.41 -21.15 13.42
N ALA A 45 10.63 -20.21 12.52
CA ALA A 45 10.36 -20.40 11.08
C ALA A 45 11.03 -21.67 10.52
N ALA A 46 12.11 -22.15 11.16
CA ALA A 46 12.78 -23.41 10.87
C ALA A 46 11.95 -24.67 11.18
N ASP A 47 10.95 -24.59 12.06
CA ASP A 47 10.11 -25.73 12.43
C ASP A 47 8.98 -26.00 11.43
N PHE A 48 8.73 -25.04 10.54
CA PHE A 48 7.82 -25.17 9.41
C PHE A 48 8.62 -24.85 8.15
N ALA A 49 8.67 -25.75 7.19
CA ALA A 49 9.24 -25.52 5.87
C ALA A 49 8.35 -24.56 5.06
N VAL A 50 8.06 -23.40 5.61
CA VAL A 50 7.22 -22.36 5.02
C VAL A 50 8.17 -21.34 4.42
N ALA A 51 8.06 -21.11 3.12
CA ALA A 51 8.74 -20.02 2.48
C ALA A 51 8.02 -18.70 2.84
N ASP A 52 8.26 -18.21 4.04
CA ASP A 52 7.76 -16.91 4.45
C ASP A 52 8.68 -15.85 3.85
N HIS A 53 8.11 -15.01 3.00
CA HIS A 53 8.82 -13.83 2.51
C HIS A 53 8.51 -12.68 3.45
N VAL A 54 9.53 -11.97 3.86
CA VAL A 54 9.41 -10.76 4.68
C VAL A 54 10.12 -9.63 3.96
N VAL A 55 9.35 -8.60 3.60
CA VAL A 55 9.87 -7.38 2.97
C VAL A 55 9.83 -6.27 4.01
N GLU A 56 10.99 -5.77 4.39
CA GLU A 56 11.14 -4.75 5.43
C GLU A 56 10.94 -3.33 4.87
N GLN A 57 10.62 -2.38 5.75
CA GLN A 57 10.36 -0.98 5.39
C GLN A 57 11.45 -0.37 4.48
N LYS A 58 12.72 -0.70 4.73
CA LYS A 58 13.84 -0.17 3.93
C LYS A 58 13.72 -0.58 2.46
N GLU A 59 13.32 -1.81 2.18
CA GLU A 59 13.12 -2.30 0.82
C GLU A 59 11.86 -1.71 0.19
N LEU A 60 10.79 -1.53 0.98
CA LEU A 60 9.54 -0.96 0.52
C LEU A 60 9.67 0.49 0.05
N THR A 61 10.60 1.27 0.63
CA THR A 61 10.84 2.65 0.20
C THR A 61 11.37 2.75 -1.23
N GLU A 62 12.03 1.71 -1.72
CA GLU A 62 12.59 1.64 -3.07
C GLU A 62 11.64 0.97 -4.07
N LYS A 63 10.58 0.30 -3.59
CA LYS A 63 9.60 -0.43 -4.39
C LYS A 63 8.39 0.42 -4.77
N SER A 64 7.41 -0.20 -5.40
CA SER A 64 6.18 0.44 -5.86
C SER A 64 5.25 0.83 -4.71
N VAL A 65 4.29 1.68 -5.02
CA VAL A 65 3.23 2.15 -4.11
C VAL A 65 2.06 1.18 -3.99
N THR A 66 1.91 0.25 -4.93
CA THR A 66 0.85 -0.75 -4.92
C THR A 66 1.34 -2.07 -4.34
N LEU A 67 0.44 -2.81 -3.70
CA LEU A 67 0.81 -4.02 -2.94
C LEU A 67 1.36 -5.13 -3.83
N GLY A 68 0.78 -5.35 -5.01
CA GLY A 68 1.26 -6.35 -5.95
C GLY A 68 2.68 -6.07 -6.40
N ASP A 69 2.94 -4.84 -6.84
CA ASP A 69 4.25 -4.44 -7.32
C ASP A 69 5.31 -4.43 -6.23
N ALA A 70 4.94 -4.05 -5.00
CA ALA A 70 5.86 -4.09 -3.87
C ALA A 70 6.37 -5.51 -3.57
N LEU A 71 5.61 -6.54 -3.97
CA LEU A 71 5.95 -7.96 -3.76
C LEU A 71 6.42 -8.67 -5.03
N ALA A 72 6.32 -8.05 -6.21
CA ALA A 72 6.60 -8.69 -7.50
C ALA A 72 8.06 -9.20 -7.67
N GLY A 73 8.98 -8.72 -6.85
CA GLY A 73 10.38 -9.20 -6.83
C GLY A 73 10.61 -10.46 -6.00
N GLU A 74 9.62 -10.91 -5.24
CA GLU A 74 9.74 -12.05 -4.33
C GLU A 74 9.53 -13.38 -5.08
N MET A 75 10.25 -14.43 -4.65
CA MET A 75 10.22 -15.72 -5.31
C MET A 75 8.81 -16.35 -5.28
N GLY A 76 8.25 -16.68 -6.45
CA GLY A 76 6.92 -17.27 -6.58
C GLY A 76 5.77 -16.29 -6.40
N ILE A 77 6.07 -14.99 -6.37
CA ILE A 77 5.07 -13.93 -6.31
C ILE A 77 5.16 -13.09 -7.58
N HIS A 78 4.04 -12.85 -8.19
CA HIS A 78 3.85 -11.99 -9.35
C HIS A 78 2.83 -10.90 -9.01
N THR A 79 2.70 -9.93 -9.88
CA THR A 79 1.68 -8.89 -9.78
C THR A 79 0.62 -9.07 -10.86
N ASN A 80 -0.62 -8.85 -10.48
CA ASN A 80 -1.73 -8.59 -11.40
C ASN A 80 -1.93 -7.08 -11.40
N GLN A 81 -1.51 -6.41 -12.47
CA GLN A 81 -1.43 -4.95 -12.54
C GLN A 81 -2.42 -4.39 -13.56
N PHE A 82 -3.21 -3.42 -13.12
CA PHE A 82 -4.13 -2.62 -13.93
C PHE A 82 -3.78 -1.14 -13.76
N GLY A 83 -2.91 -0.62 -14.62
CA GLY A 83 -2.44 0.75 -14.51
C GLY A 83 -1.55 1.02 -13.28
N ALA A 84 -1.28 2.29 -12.99
CA ALA A 84 -0.43 2.71 -11.87
C ALA A 84 -1.17 2.71 -10.52
N GLY A 85 -2.50 2.62 -10.53
CA GLY A 85 -3.35 2.73 -9.34
C GLY A 85 -3.69 1.41 -8.68
N SER A 86 -3.75 0.32 -9.44
CA SER A 86 -4.22 -0.97 -8.95
C SER A 86 -3.24 -2.10 -9.27
N SER A 87 -2.86 -2.85 -8.25
CA SER A 87 -2.20 -4.14 -8.40
C SER A 87 -2.47 -5.07 -7.22
N ARG A 88 -2.51 -6.37 -7.47
CA ARG A 88 -2.65 -7.41 -6.46
C ARG A 88 -1.51 -8.39 -6.54
N PRO A 89 -1.08 -8.96 -5.40
CA PRO A 89 -0.12 -10.06 -5.41
C PRO A 89 -0.78 -11.35 -5.93
N VAL A 90 -0.11 -12.01 -6.84
CA VAL A 90 -0.42 -13.35 -7.35
C VAL A 90 0.59 -14.32 -6.77
N ILE A 91 0.17 -15.23 -5.91
CA ILE A 91 1.04 -16.15 -5.20
C ILE A 91 0.90 -17.55 -5.81
N ARG A 92 1.99 -18.08 -6.39
CA ARG A 92 2.01 -19.38 -7.07
C ARG A 92 0.86 -19.56 -8.09
N GLY A 93 0.53 -18.50 -8.83
CA GLY A 93 -0.55 -18.49 -9.81
C GLY A 93 -1.96 -18.38 -9.21
N GLN A 94 -2.09 -18.15 -7.92
CA GLN A 94 -3.38 -17.91 -7.25
C GLN A 94 -3.58 -16.41 -6.99
N ASP A 95 -4.78 -15.92 -7.25
CA ASP A 95 -5.17 -14.52 -7.17
C ASP A 95 -6.59 -14.35 -6.59
N GLY A 96 -7.05 -13.12 -6.48
CA GLY A 96 -8.39 -12.73 -6.06
C GLY A 96 -8.73 -13.26 -4.67
N ALA A 97 -9.89 -13.91 -4.55
CA ALA A 97 -10.37 -14.45 -3.29
C ALA A 97 -9.55 -15.62 -2.72
N ARG A 98 -8.52 -16.11 -3.44
CA ARG A 98 -7.62 -17.16 -2.98
C ARG A 98 -6.37 -16.63 -2.27
N VAL A 99 -6.10 -15.33 -2.36
CA VAL A 99 -5.00 -14.64 -1.68
C VAL A 99 -5.59 -13.60 -0.75
N LYS A 100 -5.51 -13.86 0.54
CA LYS A 100 -6.06 -12.98 1.57
C LYS A 100 -5.08 -11.86 1.91
N VAL A 101 -5.56 -10.63 1.98
CA VAL A 101 -4.76 -9.50 2.45
C VAL A 101 -5.23 -9.08 3.82
N LEU A 102 -4.28 -8.95 4.74
CA LEU A 102 -4.50 -8.49 6.11
C LEU A 102 -3.70 -7.21 6.37
N GLN A 103 -4.20 -6.41 7.26
CA GLN A 103 -3.52 -5.26 7.84
C GLN A 103 -3.43 -5.46 9.36
N ASN A 104 -2.23 -5.61 9.90
CA ASN A 104 -1.98 -5.95 11.30
C ASN A 104 -2.76 -7.20 11.77
N ALA A 105 -2.79 -8.26 10.92
CA ALA A 105 -3.54 -9.49 11.15
C ALA A 105 -5.09 -9.35 11.20
N SER A 106 -5.64 -8.20 10.81
CA SER A 106 -7.07 -7.93 10.61
C SER A 106 -7.40 -7.88 9.13
N GLU A 107 -8.58 -8.34 8.73
CA GLU A 107 -8.96 -8.42 7.32
C GLU A 107 -9.01 -7.03 6.67
N ASN A 108 -8.42 -6.93 5.48
CA ASN A 108 -8.55 -5.75 4.65
C ASN A 108 -9.88 -5.85 3.86
N ILE A 109 -10.75 -4.88 4.06
CA ILE A 109 -12.10 -4.87 3.49
C ILE A 109 -12.14 -3.88 2.34
N ASP A 110 -12.07 -4.40 1.12
CA ASP A 110 -12.21 -3.66 -0.13
C ASP A 110 -12.83 -4.55 -1.23
N VAL A 111 -12.91 -4.07 -2.44
CA VAL A 111 -13.47 -4.81 -3.58
C VAL A 111 -12.41 -5.55 -4.39
N SER A 112 -11.14 -5.33 -4.13
CA SER A 112 -10.04 -5.87 -4.92
C SER A 112 -9.98 -7.41 -5.01
N THR A 113 -10.67 -8.11 -4.09
CA THR A 113 -10.82 -9.57 -4.14
C THR A 113 -11.84 -10.04 -5.18
N LEU A 114 -12.75 -9.18 -5.58
CA LEU A 114 -13.82 -9.46 -6.54
C LEU A 114 -13.45 -9.02 -7.96
N SER A 115 -12.76 -7.89 -8.06
CA SER A 115 -12.32 -7.32 -9.34
C SER A 115 -10.86 -6.91 -9.26
N PRO A 116 -9.97 -7.45 -10.12
CA PRO A 116 -8.52 -7.24 -10.02
C PRO A 116 -8.06 -5.85 -10.46
N ASP A 117 -8.90 -5.11 -11.18
CA ASP A 117 -8.71 -3.73 -11.62
C ASP A 117 -8.90 -2.70 -10.49
N HIS A 118 -9.37 -3.16 -9.33
CA HIS A 118 -9.57 -2.30 -8.17
C HIS A 118 -8.41 -2.37 -7.17
N ALA A 119 -8.04 -1.21 -6.64
CA ALA A 119 -6.90 -1.08 -5.73
C ALA A 119 -7.11 -1.81 -4.41
N VAL A 120 -6.05 -2.46 -3.92
CA VAL A 120 -5.97 -2.91 -2.54
C VAL A 120 -5.79 -1.69 -1.63
N THR A 121 -6.63 -1.53 -0.61
CA THR A 121 -6.62 -0.35 0.27
C THR A 121 -5.55 -0.40 1.36
N VAL A 122 -4.33 -0.73 0.97
CA VAL A 122 -3.15 -0.77 1.86
C VAL A 122 -2.02 0.03 1.22
N ASP A 123 -1.26 0.78 2.03
CA ASP A 123 -0.11 1.56 1.58
C ASP A 123 1.20 0.87 1.98
N PRO A 124 1.90 0.19 1.05
CA PRO A 124 3.17 -0.46 1.32
C PRO A 124 4.24 0.49 1.86
N LEU A 125 4.24 1.75 1.44
CA LEU A 125 5.23 2.75 1.87
C LEU A 125 5.04 3.25 3.31
N LEU A 126 3.85 3.08 3.90
CA LEU A 126 3.56 3.33 5.30
C LEU A 126 3.71 2.06 6.15
N ALA A 127 3.97 0.93 5.50
CA ALA A 127 4.19 -0.34 6.18
C ALA A 127 5.57 -0.39 6.86
N LYS A 128 5.62 -1.01 8.03
CA LYS A 128 6.86 -1.40 8.70
C LYS A 128 7.47 -2.64 8.06
N LYS A 129 6.62 -3.59 7.69
CA LYS A 129 6.97 -4.81 6.96
C LYS A 129 5.75 -5.41 6.28
N ILE A 130 6.01 -6.23 5.26
CA ILE A 130 5.01 -7.07 4.61
C ILE A 130 5.45 -8.53 4.73
N GLU A 131 4.58 -9.38 5.22
CA GLU A 131 4.82 -10.81 5.40
C GLU A 131 3.94 -11.59 4.43
N VAL A 132 4.52 -12.52 3.69
CA VAL A 132 3.77 -13.47 2.85
C VAL A 132 3.84 -14.84 3.49
N ILE A 133 2.69 -15.35 3.91
CA ILE A 133 2.54 -16.63 4.59
C ILE A 133 1.86 -17.62 3.66
N GLN A 134 2.43 -18.82 3.55
CA GLN A 134 1.93 -19.87 2.68
C GLN A 134 1.79 -21.19 3.45
N GLY A 135 1.02 -22.11 2.88
CA GLY A 135 0.86 -23.45 3.45
C GLY A 135 -0.10 -23.51 4.66
N PRO A 136 0.01 -24.53 5.52
CA PRO A 136 -1.00 -24.82 6.56
C PRO A 136 -1.21 -23.69 7.58
N SER A 137 -0.21 -22.86 7.82
CA SER A 137 -0.30 -21.72 8.75
C SER A 137 -1.35 -20.69 8.35
N THR A 138 -1.71 -20.63 7.08
CA THR A 138 -2.75 -19.73 6.59
C THR A 138 -4.15 -20.07 7.10
N LEU A 139 -4.40 -21.33 7.46
CA LEU A 139 -5.69 -21.78 7.99
C LEU A 139 -6.10 -21.06 9.29
N LEU A 140 -5.15 -20.54 10.03
CA LEU A 140 -5.38 -19.76 11.26
C LEU A 140 -6.03 -18.40 11.00
N TYR A 141 -6.04 -17.97 9.74
CA TYR A 141 -6.62 -16.69 9.30
C TYR A 141 -7.94 -16.87 8.52
N GLY A 142 -8.53 -18.08 8.59
CA GLY A 142 -9.83 -18.40 8.01
C GLY A 142 -9.78 -18.80 6.53
N ALA A 143 -10.93 -18.77 5.88
CA ALA A 143 -11.09 -19.14 4.48
C ALA A 143 -10.44 -18.11 3.53
N GLY A 144 -10.28 -18.49 2.25
CA GLY A 144 -9.73 -17.60 1.21
C GLY A 144 -8.21 -17.53 1.20
N THR A 145 -7.51 -18.50 1.82
CA THR A 145 -6.05 -18.48 1.95
C THR A 145 -5.36 -19.61 1.18
N VAL A 146 -6.02 -20.17 0.16
CA VAL A 146 -5.49 -21.32 -0.61
C VAL A 146 -4.19 -20.98 -1.33
N GLY A 147 -4.08 -19.79 -1.90
CA GLY A 147 -2.87 -19.30 -2.56
C GLY A 147 -1.83 -18.80 -1.57
N GLY A 148 -2.29 -18.29 -0.45
CA GLY A 148 -1.46 -17.65 0.57
C GLY A 148 -2.16 -16.47 1.23
N LEU A 149 -1.41 -15.80 2.08
CA LEU A 149 -1.84 -14.67 2.89
C LEU A 149 -0.74 -13.61 2.86
N VAL A 150 -1.12 -12.36 2.66
CA VAL A 150 -0.24 -11.20 2.77
C VAL A 150 -0.66 -10.39 3.98
N ASN A 151 0.22 -10.25 4.96
CA ASN A 151 -0.02 -9.43 6.15
C ASN A 151 0.85 -8.17 6.10
N VAL A 152 0.23 -7.02 6.04
CA VAL A 152 0.90 -5.72 6.07
C VAL A 152 0.89 -5.21 7.50
N THR A 153 2.07 -5.10 8.10
CA THR A 153 2.23 -4.55 9.44
C THR A 153 2.64 -3.09 9.34
N ASP A 154 1.88 -2.21 9.92
CA ASP A 154 2.13 -0.77 9.98
C ASP A 154 2.47 -0.28 11.39
N SER A 155 2.71 1.02 11.54
CA SER A 155 3.06 1.67 12.80
C SER A 155 1.97 2.61 13.32
N LYS A 156 0.76 2.56 12.77
CA LYS A 156 -0.34 3.49 13.16
C LYS A 156 -0.61 3.50 14.65
N ILE A 157 -0.62 2.32 15.27
CA ILE A 157 -0.77 2.17 16.71
C ILE A 157 0.63 1.95 17.30
N PRO A 158 1.24 2.92 17.99
CA PRO A 158 2.51 2.74 18.68
C PRO A 158 2.43 1.60 19.70
N THR A 159 3.42 0.72 19.71
CA THR A 159 3.49 -0.42 20.65
C THR A 159 4.50 -0.22 21.77
N GLN A 160 5.31 0.84 21.66
CA GLN A 160 6.34 1.22 22.63
C GLN A 160 6.52 2.74 22.63
N MET A 161 7.05 3.28 23.71
CA MET A 161 7.39 4.69 23.80
C MET A 161 8.61 4.99 22.91
N PRO A 162 8.63 6.15 22.22
CA PRO A 162 9.83 6.57 21.49
C PRO A 162 10.96 6.89 22.45
N GLU A 163 12.16 6.35 22.18
CA GLU A 163 13.32 6.42 23.09
C GLU A 163 13.70 7.83 23.51
N ASN A 164 13.63 8.79 22.59
CA ASN A 164 13.99 10.19 22.86
C ASN A 164 12.77 11.10 23.02
N GLY A 165 11.60 10.53 23.37
CA GLY A 165 10.34 11.27 23.48
C GLY A 165 9.68 11.54 22.12
N TYR A 166 10.38 11.38 21.02
CA TYR A 166 9.84 11.44 19.66
C TYR A 166 10.67 10.61 18.67
N GLU A 167 10.05 10.13 17.63
CA GLU A 167 10.67 9.50 16.47
C GLU A 167 9.90 9.90 15.21
N GLY A 168 10.53 9.87 14.05
CA GLY A 168 9.83 10.24 12.82
C GLY A 168 10.60 9.86 11.58
N ASN A 169 9.90 9.89 10.47
CA ASN A 169 10.44 9.63 9.14
C ASN A 169 9.83 10.58 8.12
N VAL A 170 10.60 10.89 7.07
CA VAL A 170 10.14 11.64 5.89
C VAL A 170 10.67 10.89 4.67
N GLY A 171 9.83 10.73 3.67
CA GLY A 171 10.16 10.13 2.38
C GLY A 171 9.73 11.04 1.24
N LEU A 172 10.61 11.19 0.24
CA LEU A 172 10.31 11.85 -1.02
C LEU A 172 10.75 10.93 -2.15
N ARG A 173 9.90 10.77 -3.15
CA ARG A 173 10.22 9.97 -4.35
C ARG A 173 9.74 10.67 -5.61
N TYR A 174 10.53 10.53 -6.68
CA TYR A 174 10.15 10.91 -8.02
C TYR A 174 10.44 9.74 -8.97
N ASN A 175 9.46 9.42 -9.84
CA ASN A 175 9.58 8.39 -10.86
C ASN A 175 9.35 9.02 -12.24
N THR A 176 10.35 8.93 -13.12
CA THR A 176 10.30 9.52 -14.46
C THR A 176 9.39 8.75 -15.42
N GLY A 177 9.05 7.49 -15.13
CA GLY A 177 8.21 6.65 -15.99
C GLY A 177 6.76 7.13 -16.06
N SER A 178 6.27 7.77 -15.01
CA SER A 178 4.92 8.34 -14.92
C SER A 178 4.91 9.76 -14.36
N ASP A 179 6.06 10.44 -14.32
CA ASP A 179 6.22 11.72 -13.62
C ASP A 179 5.66 11.69 -12.18
N GLU A 180 5.72 10.53 -11.55
CA GLU A 180 5.16 10.35 -10.20
C GLU A 180 5.93 11.16 -9.17
N LYS A 181 5.19 11.92 -8.39
CA LYS A 181 5.67 12.66 -7.22
C LYS A 181 5.02 12.07 -5.97
N LEU A 182 5.84 11.66 -5.02
CA LEU A 182 5.37 11.08 -3.77
C LEU A 182 6.08 11.74 -2.60
N ALA A 183 5.29 12.07 -1.59
CA ALA A 183 5.77 12.55 -0.30
C ALA A 183 5.09 11.75 0.82
N SER A 184 5.86 11.32 1.82
CA SER A 184 5.36 10.70 3.03
C SER A 184 6.05 11.29 4.26
N ALA A 185 5.34 11.37 5.35
CA ALA A 185 5.90 11.78 6.63
C ALA A 185 5.17 11.07 7.77
N GLY A 186 5.89 10.76 8.83
CA GLY A 186 5.34 10.18 10.04
C GLY A 186 6.09 10.66 11.27
N VAL A 187 5.38 10.90 12.37
CA VAL A 187 5.95 11.25 13.65
C VAL A 187 5.21 10.53 14.77
N THR A 188 5.97 9.96 15.70
CA THR A 188 5.46 9.44 16.97
C THR A 188 6.00 10.34 18.09
N VAL A 189 5.13 10.78 18.96
CA VAL A 189 5.48 11.64 20.11
C VAL A 189 5.00 11.00 21.41
N GLY A 190 5.88 10.91 22.40
CA GLY A 190 5.53 10.51 23.75
C GLY A 190 4.84 11.67 24.50
N LEU A 191 3.68 11.40 25.06
CA LEU A 191 2.93 12.32 25.90
C LEU A 191 3.02 11.84 27.36
N GLY A 192 4.08 12.26 28.05
CA GLY A 192 4.47 11.68 29.33
C GLY A 192 5.11 10.30 29.18
N ASP A 193 4.98 9.44 30.18
CA ASP A 193 5.74 8.18 30.28
C ASP A 193 5.01 6.96 29.69
N GLN A 194 3.73 7.09 29.37
CA GLN A 194 2.88 5.95 29.04
C GLN A 194 2.00 6.16 27.80
N VAL A 195 1.91 7.36 27.26
CA VAL A 195 1.03 7.64 26.12
C VAL A 195 1.87 8.03 24.93
N ALA A 196 1.62 7.40 23.79
CA ALA A 196 2.25 7.73 22.52
C ALA A 196 1.19 8.11 21.48
N LEU A 197 1.40 9.23 20.81
CA LEU A 197 0.60 9.73 19.69
C LEU A 197 1.41 9.56 18.40
N ARG A 198 0.80 8.96 17.36
CA ARG A 198 1.37 8.89 16.02
C ARG A 198 0.49 9.64 15.03
N LEU A 199 1.14 10.43 14.19
CA LEU A 199 0.57 11.06 13.02
C LEU A 199 1.42 10.67 11.82
N GLU A 200 0.78 10.22 10.75
CA GLU A 200 1.48 9.93 9.50
C GLU A 200 0.59 10.22 8.30
N GLY A 201 1.22 10.49 7.17
CA GLY A 201 0.52 10.74 5.93
C GLY A 201 1.38 10.45 4.72
N LEU A 202 0.70 10.22 3.62
CA LEU A 202 1.27 10.00 2.29
C LEU A 202 0.43 10.76 1.28
N LYS A 203 1.09 11.38 0.30
CA LYS A 203 0.45 11.93 -0.89
C LYS A 203 1.26 11.55 -2.11
N ARG A 204 0.57 11.11 -3.18
CA ARG A 204 1.18 10.81 -4.47
C ARG A 204 0.35 11.38 -5.62
N GLU A 205 1.03 11.70 -6.70
CA GLU A 205 0.43 12.08 -7.98
C GLU A 205 1.30 11.49 -9.09
N ALA A 206 0.70 10.66 -9.94
CA ALA A 206 1.32 10.06 -11.12
C ALA A 206 0.47 10.38 -12.34
N ASN A 207 1.13 10.78 -13.41
CA ASN A 207 0.53 10.88 -14.74
C ASN A 207 0.51 9.50 -15.41
N ASP A 208 -0.03 9.43 -16.62
CA ASP A 208 0.02 8.25 -17.46
C ASP A 208 1.47 7.79 -17.67
N TYR A 209 1.71 6.48 -17.55
CA TYR A 209 3.06 5.95 -17.61
C TYR A 209 3.56 5.77 -19.04
N ILE A 210 4.88 5.85 -19.17
CA ILE A 210 5.58 5.65 -20.45
C ILE A 210 5.78 4.15 -20.68
N ALA A 211 5.35 3.68 -21.86
CA ALA A 211 5.60 2.35 -22.38
C ALA A 211 6.65 2.40 -23.53
N PRO A 212 7.18 1.25 -24.00
CA PRO A 212 7.84 1.19 -25.27
C PRO A 212 6.94 1.70 -26.40
N ASP A 213 7.52 2.27 -27.45
CA ASP A 213 6.76 2.80 -28.58
C ASP A 213 5.77 1.75 -29.11
N TYR A 214 4.51 2.12 -29.21
CA TYR A 214 3.43 1.30 -29.76
C TYR A 214 2.60 2.13 -30.76
N PHE A 215 1.76 1.48 -31.54
CA PHE A 215 0.88 2.15 -32.49
C PHE A 215 -0.57 2.02 -32.00
N HIS A 216 -1.24 3.15 -31.92
CA HIS A 216 -2.65 3.25 -31.59
C HIS A 216 -3.29 4.16 -32.66
N GLU A 217 -4.40 3.73 -33.28
CA GLU A 217 -5.08 4.43 -34.39
C GLU A 217 -4.15 4.89 -35.54
N GLY A 218 -3.04 4.20 -35.75
CA GLY A 218 -2.05 4.52 -36.78
C GLY A 218 -1.04 5.60 -36.38
N GLU A 219 -1.15 6.17 -35.20
CA GLU A 219 -0.17 7.06 -34.62
C GLU A 219 0.80 6.33 -33.69
N LYS A 220 1.99 6.86 -33.56
CA LYS A 220 3.02 6.29 -32.69
C LYS A 220 2.98 6.95 -31.34
N GLU A 221 2.68 6.15 -30.33
CA GLU A 221 2.54 6.61 -28.95
C GLU A 221 3.58 6.01 -28.00
N ARG A 222 3.75 6.64 -26.86
CA ARG A 222 4.63 6.21 -25.78
C ARG A 222 4.00 6.29 -24.42
N ARG A 223 2.88 7.00 -24.24
CA ARG A 223 2.12 7.01 -22.99
C ARG A 223 0.89 6.16 -23.15
N VAL A 224 0.61 5.35 -22.13
CA VAL A 224 -0.60 4.54 -22.10
C VAL A 224 -1.67 5.36 -21.41
N ASP A 225 -2.69 5.73 -22.17
CA ASP A 225 -3.77 6.55 -21.69
C ASP A 225 -4.54 5.92 -20.55
N ASN A 226 -5.11 6.78 -19.71
CA ASN A 226 -5.90 6.41 -18.55
C ASN A 226 -5.16 5.50 -17.54
N THR A 227 -3.84 5.70 -17.39
CA THR A 227 -3.03 5.00 -16.39
C THR A 227 -2.60 5.90 -15.24
N PHE A 228 -3.14 7.09 -15.14
CA PHE A 228 -2.84 8.03 -14.05
C PHE A 228 -3.23 7.46 -12.68
N ALA A 229 -2.57 7.93 -11.63
CA ALA A 229 -2.96 7.61 -10.26
C ALA A 229 -2.63 8.75 -9.30
N LYS A 230 -3.60 9.11 -8.47
CA LYS A 230 -3.46 10.09 -7.39
C LYS A 230 -3.95 9.45 -6.10
N GLY A 231 -3.29 9.74 -5.01
CA GLY A 231 -3.69 9.17 -3.72
C GLY A 231 -3.19 9.98 -2.54
N GLN A 232 -3.97 9.93 -1.47
CA GLN A 232 -3.56 10.47 -0.18
C GLN A 232 -4.09 9.60 0.94
N THR A 233 -3.24 9.44 1.96
CA THR A 233 -3.58 8.70 3.18
C THR A 233 -3.17 9.52 4.38
N ILE A 234 -4.03 9.59 5.38
CA ILE A 234 -3.75 10.20 6.70
C ILE A 234 -4.12 9.18 7.76
N ASN A 235 -3.19 8.92 8.67
CA ASN A 235 -3.37 8.03 9.81
C ASN A 235 -3.10 8.80 11.11
N VAL A 236 -3.94 8.54 12.11
CA VAL A 236 -3.78 9.02 13.47
C VAL A 236 -3.89 7.85 14.43
N GLY A 237 -2.95 7.70 15.34
CA GLY A 237 -2.96 6.63 16.33
C GLY A 237 -2.59 7.11 17.72
N LEU A 238 -3.23 6.55 18.71
CA LEU A 238 -2.98 6.83 20.11
C LEU A 238 -2.87 5.53 20.88
N SER A 239 -1.85 5.40 21.72
CA SER A 239 -1.61 4.21 22.53
C SER A 239 -1.34 4.58 23.96
N TRP A 240 -1.88 3.79 24.86
CA TRP A 240 -1.47 3.69 26.24
C TRP A 240 -0.54 2.48 26.40
N ILE A 241 0.68 2.73 26.79
CA ILE A 241 1.76 1.77 26.91
C ILE A 241 2.07 1.56 28.38
N TYR A 242 2.08 0.34 28.83
CA TYR A 242 2.30 -0.05 30.22
C TYR A 242 3.31 -1.20 30.29
N ASP A 243 3.84 -1.51 31.48
CA ASP A 243 4.96 -2.44 31.69
C ASP A 243 4.77 -3.81 31.02
N ARG A 244 3.52 -4.27 30.88
CA ARG A 244 3.19 -5.60 30.35
C ARG A 244 2.52 -5.57 28.97
N GLY A 245 2.53 -4.42 28.29
CA GLY A 245 1.92 -4.36 26.96
C GLY A 245 1.40 -2.97 26.60
N PHE A 246 0.41 -2.94 25.72
CA PHE A 246 -0.21 -1.71 25.25
C PHE A 246 -1.68 -1.90 24.90
N THR A 247 -2.40 -0.80 24.88
CA THR A 247 -3.73 -0.68 24.28
C THR A 247 -3.76 0.57 23.44
N GLY A 248 -4.18 0.46 22.18
CA GLY A 248 -4.19 1.61 21.29
C GLY A 248 -5.36 1.57 20.31
N ILE A 249 -5.63 2.74 19.76
CA ILE A 249 -6.64 2.98 18.74
C ILE A 249 -6.01 3.71 17.56
N SER A 250 -6.53 3.53 16.37
CA SER A 250 -6.17 4.34 15.21
C SER A 250 -7.35 4.64 14.31
N TYR A 251 -7.22 5.73 13.57
CA TYR A 251 -8.07 6.14 12.47
C TYR A 251 -7.22 6.31 11.22
N SER A 252 -7.72 5.82 10.11
CA SER A 252 -7.13 5.96 8.77
C SER A 252 -8.16 6.52 7.81
N ASN A 253 -7.78 7.51 7.02
CA ASN A 253 -8.55 8.01 5.89
C ASN A 253 -7.69 7.93 4.64
N ARG A 254 -8.18 7.20 3.64
CA ARG A 254 -7.53 7.01 2.35
C ARG A 254 -8.46 7.47 1.24
N GLN A 255 -7.89 8.17 0.27
CA GLN A 255 -8.58 8.62 -0.94
C GLN A 255 -7.67 8.38 -2.13
N ASP A 256 -8.17 7.67 -3.13
CA ASP A 256 -7.43 7.38 -4.36
C ASP A 256 -8.29 7.72 -5.58
N GLN A 257 -7.63 8.19 -6.63
CA GLN A 257 -8.20 8.37 -7.97
C GLN A 257 -7.23 7.76 -8.97
N TYR A 258 -7.73 6.87 -9.82
CA TYR A 258 -6.89 6.21 -10.82
C TYR A 258 -7.72 5.77 -12.02
N GLY A 259 -7.08 5.77 -13.19
CA GLY A 259 -7.69 5.32 -14.44
C GLY A 259 -7.73 3.80 -14.54
N LEU A 260 -8.67 3.30 -15.34
CA LEU A 260 -8.83 1.90 -15.72
C LEU A 260 -8.47 1.73 -17.20
N PRO A 261 -7.19 1.50 -17.54
CA PRO A 261 -6.77 1.35 -18.93
C PRO A 261 -7.41 0.11 -19.56
N GLY A 262 -7.79 0.21 -20.84
CA GLY A 262 -8.38 -0.89 -21.59
C GLY A 262 -9.87 -1.16 -21.33
N HIS A 263 -10.53 -0.30 -20.57
CA HIS A 263 -11.98 -0.33 -20.32
C HIS A 263 -12.74 0.73 -21.13
N SER A 264 -12.14 1.31 -22.17
CA SER A 264 -12.85 2.23 -23.06
C SER A 264 -13.80 1.46 -23.97
N HIS A 265 -14.92 2.09 -24.37
CA HIS A 265 -15.91 1.52 -25.31
C HIS A 265 -15.29 1.14 -26.66
N GLU A 266 -14.14 1.72 -26.98
CA GLU A 266 -13.36 1.41 -28.19
C GLU A 266 -13.00 -0.07 -28.32
N TYR A 267 -12.85 -0.78 -27.20
CA TYR A 267 -12.49 -2.23 -27.20
C TYR A 267 -13.70 -3.17 -27.12
N GLU A 268 -14.91 -2.67 -26.91
CA GLU A 268 -16.12 -3.51 -26.79
C GLU A 268 -16.51 -4.19 -28.11
N SER A 269 -16.19 -3.58 -29.25
CA SER A 269 -16.47 -4.12 -30.59
C SER A 269 -15.30 -4.92 -31.19
N CYS A 270 -14.27 -5.22 -30.40
CA CYS A 270 -13.11 -5.96 -30.88
C CYS A 270 -13.42 -7.46 -31.06
N HIS A 271 -13.09 -8.01 -32.25
CA HIS A 271 -13.24 -9.44 -32.57
C HIS A 271 -12.08 -9.95 -33.41
N LEU A 272 -11.85 -11.26 -33.38
CA LEU A 272 -10.77 -11.87 -34.15
C LEU A 272 -11.23 -12.23 -35.57
N HIS A 273 -10.51 -11.70 -36.57
CA HIS A 273 -10.56 -12.18 -37.97
C HIS A 273 -9.29 -12.95 -38.28
N GLY A 274 -9.33 -14.28 -38.21
CA GLY A 274 -8.15 -15.13 -38.40
C GLY A 274 -7.15 -14.94 -37.24
N LEU A 275 -5.97 -14.35 -37.55
CA LEU A 275 -4.92 -14.04 -36.57
C LEU A 275 -4.82 -12.54 -36.26
N SER A 276 -5.71 -11.72 -36.80
CA SER A 276 -5.72 -10.28 -36.60
C SER A 276 -6.91 -9.86 -35.72
N LEU A 277 -6.66 -8.99 -34.75
CA LEU A 277 -7.69 -8.35 -33.95
C LEU A 277 -8.22 -7.16 -34.74
N HIS A 278 -9.54 -7.09 -34.91
CA HIS A 278 -10.26 -5.96 -35.49
C HIS A 278 -11.15 -5.37 -34.41
N CYS A 279 -11.07 -4.05 -34.23
CA CYS A 279 -11.93 -3.27 -33.34
C CYS A 279 -12.72 -2.26 -34.18
N GLY A 280 -14.01 -2.08 -33.88
CA GLY A 280 -14.91 -1.20 -34.58
C GLY A 280 -16.12 -1.91 -35.18
N ASP A 281 -17.22 -1.20 -35.37
CA ASP A 281 -18.44 -1.69 -36.00
C ASP A 281 -18.20 -1.89 -37.49
N HIS A 282 -18.22 -3.15 -37.93
CA HIS A 282 -18.36 -3.49 -39.34
C HIS A 282 -19.80 -3.81 -39.63
N ASP A 283 -20.58 -2.84 -40.10
CA ASP A 283 -21.76 -3.16 -40.85
C ASP A 283 -21.38 -3.25 -42.35
N PRO A 284 -21.33 -4.45 -42.93
CA PRO A 284 -20.94 -4.63 -44.33
C PRO A 284 -21.98 -4.21 -45.37
N THR A 285 -23.09 -3.63 -44.94
CA THR A 285 -24.27 -3.42 -45.82
C THR A 285 -24.73 -1.96 -46.02
N ASP A 286 -24.24 -1.00 -45.23
CA ASP A 286 -24.69 0.38 -45.40
C ASP A 286 -23.57 1.28 -45.92
N GLY A 287 -23.64 1.55 -47.24
CA GLY A 287 -22.84 2.54 -47.94
C GLY A 287 -23.25 3.98 -47.62
N HIS A 288 -23.31 4.37 -46.38
CA HIS A 288 -23.46 5.76 -45.97
C HIS A 288 -22.11 6.32 -45.52
N ASP A 289 -21.67 7.34 -46.26
CA ASP A 289 -20.62 8.28 -45.81
C ASP A 289 -21.05 8.83 -44.46
N HIS A 290 -20.53 8.27 -43.37
CA HIS A 290 -20.58 8.94 -42.08
C HIS A 290 -19.44 9.92 -42.05
N ASP A 291 -19.78 11.21 -42.03
CA ASP A 291 -18.89 12.26 -41.59
C ASP A 291 -18.27 11.78 -40.26
N HIS A 292 -16.95 11.57 -40.27
CA HIS A 292 -16.19 11.33 -39.06
C HIS A 292 -16.30 12.61 -38.22
N GLU A 293 -17.35 12.68 -37.39
CA GLU A 293 -17.26 13.55 -36.22
C GLU A 293 -16.03 13.04 -35.44
N GLU A 294 -15.05 13.92 -35.24
CA GLU A 294 -13.94 13.69 -34.34
C GLU A 294 -14.55 13.29 -32.98
N HIS A 295 -14.67 12.00 -32.72
CA HIS A 295 -14.99 11.50 -31.39
C HIS A 295 -13.83 11.98 -30.52
N ALA A 296 -14.10 12.96 -29.67
CA ALA A 296 -13.18 13.36 -28.61
C ALA A 296 -12.75 12.07 -27.93
N HIS A 297 -11.45 11.81 -27.88
CA HIS A 297 -10.87 10.63 -27.25
C HIS A 297 -11.55 10.43 -25.89
N ASP A 298 -12.36 9.38 -25.80
CA ASP A 298 -13.05 9.03 -24.56
C ASP A 298 -11.96 8.66 -23.54
N ALA A 299 -11.83 9.46 -22.49
CA ALA A 299 -10.75 9.34 -21.51
C ALA A 299 -10.78 8.00 -20.76
N GLY A 300 -11.73 7.14 -21.05
CA GLY A 300 -11.96 5.87 -20.38
C GLY A 300 -12.43 6.03 -18.92
N PRO A 301 -12.97 4.98 -18.31
CA PRO A 301 -13.45 5.03 -16.93
C PRO A 301 -12.32 5.18 -15.92
N TRP A 302 -12.62 5.84 -14.80
CA TRP A 302 -11.69 6.01 -13.69
C TRP A 302 -12.39 5.84 -12.35
N ILE A 303 -11.64 5.51 -11.31
CA ILE A 303 -12.12 5.24 -9.97
C ILE A 303 -11.88 6.42 -9.04
N ASP A 304 -12.90 6.83 -8.28
CA ASP A 304 -12.80 7.68 -7.07
C ASP A 304 -13.09 6.83 -5.84
N LEU A 305 -12.05 6.48 -5.09
CA LEU A 305 -12.09 5.58 -3.95
C LEU A 305 -11.91 6.35 -2.64
N LYS A 306 -12.73 6.01 -1.65
CA LYS A 306 -12.62 6.49 -0.28
C LYS A 306 -12.73 5.32 0.68
N SER A 307 -11.81 5.25 1.66
CA SER A 307 -11.83 4.25 2.71
C SER A 307 -11.51 4.88 4.05
N GLU A 308 -12.39 4.67 5.01
CA GLU A 308 -12.18 5.03 6.41
C GLU A 308 -12.07 3.76 7.24
N ARG A 309 -11.04 3.69 8.06
CA ARG A 309 -10.79 2.52 8.91
C ARG A 309 -10.49 2.96 10.33
N TYR A 310 -11.10 2.25 11.28
CA TYR A 310 -10.90 2.37 12.72
C TYR A 310 -10.34 1.05 13.23
N ASP A 311 -9.24 1.08 13.96
CA ASP A 311 -8.64 -0.10 14.57
C ASP A 311 -8.52 0.11 16.08
N VAL A 312 -8.75 -0.97 16.83
CA VAL A 312 -8.44 -1.09 18.26
C VAL A 312 -7.56 -2.30 18.43
N ARG A 313 -6.47 -2.16 19.16
CA ARG A 313 -5.53 -3.26 19.41
C ARG A 313 -5.01 -3.23 20.83
N THR A 314 -4.96 -4.39 21.47
CA THR A 314 -4.33 -4.57 22.78
C THR A 314 -3.46 -5.81 22.80
N GLU A 315 -2.36 -5.72 23.51
CA GLU A 315 -1.48 -6.84 23.79
C GLU A 315 -1.09 -6.78 25.28
N LEU A 316 -1.17 -7.90 25.97
CA LEU A 316 -0.86 -8.02 27.39
C LEU A 316 -0.05 -9.28 27.64
N ASP A 317 1.16 -9.11 28.16
CA ASP A 317 2.01 -10.21 28.60
C ASP A 317 1.62 -10.71 29.99
N ASN A 318 1.60 -12.04 30.14
CA ASN A 318 1.22 -12.73 31.37
C ASN A 318 -0.12 -12.23 31.94
N PRO A 319 -1.22 -12.30 31.17
CA PRO A 319 -2.52 -11.74 31.57
C PRO A 319 -3.06 -12.41 32.83
N PHE A 320 -2.90 -13.72 32.96
CA PHE A 320 -3.27 -14.54 34.14
C PHE A 320 -2.53 -15.88 34.12
N ALA A 321 -2.62 -16.64 35.23
CA ALA A 321 -1.89 -17.89 35.40
C ALA A 321 -2.19 -18.89 34.27
N GLY A 322 -1.12 -19.48 33.70
CA GLY A 322 -1.20 -20.44 32.60
C GLY A 322 -1.19 -19.82 31.19
N PHE A 323 -1.22 -18.51 31.08
CA PHE A 323 -1.17 -17.82 29.77
C PHE A 323 -0.03 -16.82 29.71
N LYS A 324 0.74 -16.93 28.63
CA LYS A 324 1.90 -16.10 28.35
C LYS A 324 1.53 -14.76 27.73
N LYS A 325 0.50 -14.75 26.87
CA LYS A 325 0.11 -13.55 26.14
C LYS A 325 -1.38 -13.54 25.79
N LEU A 326 -1.98 -12.36 25.85
CA LEU A 326 -3.28 -12.05 25.29
C LEU A 326 -3.08 -11.01 24.19
N ARG A 327 -3.67 -11.27 23.02
CA ARG A 327 -3.82 -10.31 21.94
C ARG A 327 -5.30 -10.18 21.58
N ALA A 328 -5.77 -8.95 21.50
CA ALA A 328 -7.12 -8.67 21.02
C ALA A 328 -7.07 -7.51 20.04
N GLN A 329 -7.82 -7.63 18.97
CA GLN A 329 -7.97 -6.58 17.99
C GLN A 329 -9.38 -6.57 17.42
N ALA A 330 -9.82 -5.37 17.02
CA ALA A 330 -11.06 -5.17 16.29
C ALA A 330 -10.85 -4.05 15.28
N SER A 331 -11.47 -4.18 14.13
CA SER A 331 -11.48 -3.14 13.11
C SER A 331 -12.87 -2.93 12.53
N TYR A 332 -13.11 -1.70 12.07
CA TYR A 332 -14.26 -1.33 11.28
C TYR A 332 -13.78 -0.56 10.06
N THR A 333 -14.29 -0.91 8.89
CA THR A 333 -13.98 -0.22 7.63
C THR A 333 -15.27 0.22 6.96
N ASP A 334 -15.30 1.48 6.52
CA ASP A 334 -16.32 2.04 5.62
C ASP A 334 -15.63 2.34 4.28
N TYR A 335 -15.94 1.54 3.27
CA TYR A 335 -15.34 1.59 1.95
C TYR A 335 -16.39 2.02 0.93
N GLN A 336 -16.01 2.94 0.05
CA GLN A 336 -16.79 3.31 -1.14
C GLN A 336 -15.84 3.56 -2.31
N HIS A 337 -16.25 3.15 -3.49
CA HIS A 337 -15.70 3.71 -4.73
C HIS A 337 -16.82 4.03 -5.71
N ASP A 338 -16.55 5.01 -6.54
CA ASP A 338 -17.35 5.41 -7.68
C ASP A 338 -16.52 5.14 -8.94
N GLU A 339 -17.09 4.45 -9.90
CA GLU A 339 -16.57 4.34 -11.25
C GLU A 339 -17.23 5.42 -12.10
N ILE A 340 -16.40 6.25 -12.71
CA ILE A 340 -16.81 7.47 -13.38
C ILE A 340 -16.51 7.31 -14.86
N GLU A 341 -17.53 7.45 -15.70
CA GLU A 341 -17.47 7.47 -17.15
C GLU A 341 -18.07 8.79 -17.65
N GLU A 342 -17.45 9.43 -18.61
CA GLU A 342 -17.95 10.68 -19.20
C GLU A 342 -18.44 11.72 -18.16
N GLU A 343 -17.70 11.92 -17.08
CA GLU A 343 -18.04 12.82 -15.96
C GLU A 343 -19.28 12.38 -15.14
N THR A 344 -19.85 11.21 -15.38
CA THR A 344 -20.99 10.67 -14.63
C THR A 344 -20.58 9.44 -13.82
N ILE A 345 -21.28 9.20 -12.71
CA ILE A 345 -21.07 7.99 -11.92
C ILE A 345 -21.83 6.85 -12.62
N ALA A 346 -21.09 5.96 -13.29
CA ALA A 346 -21.63 4.75 -13.90
C ALA A 346 -21.95 3.69 -12.84
N THR A 347 -21.03 3.45 -11.90
CA THR A 347 -21.21 2.47 -10.84
C THR A 347 -20.79 3.04 -9.50
N ARG A 348 -21.50 2.68 -8.44
CA ARG A 348 -21.13 2.99 -7.06
C ARG A 348 -21.17 1.74 -6.21
N PHE A 349 -20.04 1.38 -5.63
CA PHE A 349 -19.94 0.28 -4.69
C PHE A 349 -19.68 0.79 -3.27
N LYS A 350 -20.37 0.21 -2.29
CA LYS A 350 -20.16 0.50 -0.86
C LYS A 350 -20.06 -0.78 -0.07
N ASN A 351 -19.11 -0.84 0.84
CA ASN A 351 -18.93 -1.97 1.74
C ASN A 351 -18.60 -1.48 3.15
N LYS A 352 -19.29 -2.03 4.15
CA LYS A 352 -19.01 -1.79 5.56
C LYS A 352 -18.73 -3.12 6.23
N GLY A 353 -17.57 -3.23 6.83
CA GLY A 353 -17.16 -4.49 7.42
C GLY A 353 -16.55 -4.32 8.80
N TYR A 354 -16.68 -5.40 9.56
CA TYR A 354 -16.08 -5.54 10.89
C TYR A 354 -15.21 -6.78 10.88
N ASP A 355 -14.05 -6.69 11.50
CA ASP A 355 -13.20 -7.83 11.78
C ASP A 355 -12.81 -7.84 13.25
N GLY A 356 -12.68 -9.00 13.86
CA GLY A 356 -12.26 -9.13 15.24
C GLY A 356 -11.50 -10.42 15.50
N ARG A 357 -10.41 -10.30 16.27
CA ARG A 357 -9.56 -11.43 16.64
C ARG A 357 -9.22 -11.37 18.11
N LEU A 358 -9.35 -12.52 18.79
CA LEU A 358 -8.87 -12.74 20.14
C LEU A 358 -7.94 -13.94 20.14
N GLU A 359 -6.77 -13.78 20.71
CA GLU A 359 -5.74 -14.82 20.80
C GLU A 359 -5.21 -14.90 22.22
N LEU A 360 -5.17 -16.11 22.75
CA LEU A 360 -4.58 -16.45 24.04
C LEU A 360 -3.47 -17.46 23.81
N VAL A 361 -2.24 -17.06 24.13
CA VAL A 361 -1.06 -17.93 24.04
C VAL A 361 -0.85 -18.60 25.38
N HIS A 362 -0.94 -19.92 25.39
CA HIS A 362 -0.70 -20.75 26.56
C HIS A 362 0.80 -20.93 26.82
N ASN A 363 1.20 -21.18 28.09
CA ASN A 363 2.58 -21.48 28.48
C ASN A 363 3.06 -22.82 27.93
#